data_d8529f0284ed47a6e27f6cab4e017f3e
#
_entry.id   d8529f0284ed47a6e27f6cab4e017f3e
#
_cell.length_a   1.000
_cell.length_b   1.000
_cell.length_c   1.000
_cell.angle_alpha   90.00
_cell.angle_beta   90.00
_cell.angle_gamma   90.00
#
_symmetry.space_group_name_H-M   'P 1'
#
loop_
_entity.id
_entity.type
_entity.pdbx_description
1 polymer ?
#
loop_
_entity_poly.entity_id
_entity_poly.type
_entity_poly.pdbx_seq_one_letter_code
_entity_poly.pdbx_strand_id
1 'polypeptide(L)'
;MVLRWCLVGIVLLLLTGCGTSGGIKKETIETGWMQRSAFDEPGLREFKVRYDTVALEQDLVGMIRSTNAGVNVLVFFGTWCGDSRREVPHFLKIADQSGIDSSRIRLYGLDRSKKSRDGLSDKYHIEKVPTFIFLKNGDEVGRITEKPAGTLEADMLAILASAQQK
;
A
#
# COMPACT_ATOMS: atom_id res chain seq x y z
N MET A 1 63.52 -25.05 54.08
CA MET A 1 63.64 -24.39 52.73
C MET A 1 62.36 -24.66 51.97
N VAL A 2 61.43 -23.78 52.01
CA VAL A 2 60.04 -23.97 51.47
C VAL A 2 59.81 -22.94 50.47
N LEU A 3 59.68 -23.37 49.20
CA LEU A 3 59.50 -22.49 48.03
C LEU A 3 57.99 -22.21 47.84
N ARG A 4 57.56 -20.97 48.06
CA ARG A 4 56.17 -20.50 47.88
C ARG A 4 55.94 -20.15 46.40
N TRP A 5 55.07 -20.88 45.73
CA TRP A 5 54.57 -20.54 44.40
C TRP A 5 53.38 -19.58 44.52
N CYS A 6 53.53 -18.37 43.97
CA CYS A 6 52.45 -17.43 43.78
C CYS A 6 51.73 -17.80 42.48
N LEU A 7 50.49 -18.22 42.60
CA LEU A 7 49.57 -18.35 41.47
C LEU A 7 48.96 -16.98 41.17
N VAL A 8 49.37 -16.40 40.05
CA VAL A 8 48.72 -15.21 39.50
C VAL A 8 47.53 -15.65 38.69
N GLY A 9 46.32 -15.43 39.25
CA GLY A 9 45.06 -15.67 38.54
C GLY A 9 44.80 -14.59 37.50
N ILE A 10 44.83 -14.94 36.23
CA ILE A 10 44.41 -14.06 35.12
C ILE A 10 42.88 -14.14 35.05
N VAL A 11 42.19 -13.08 35.51
CA VAL A 11 40.77 -12.89 35.29
C VAL A 11 40.53 -12.40 33.86
N LEU A 12 40.09 -13.31 32.98
CA LEU A 12 39.71 -12.99 31.62
C LEU A 12 38.28 -12.40 31.64
N LEU A 13 38.19 -11.08 31.57
CA LEU A 13 36.90 -10.37 31.41
C LEU A 13 36.38 -10.60 29.97
N LEU A 14 35.41 -11.51 29.82
CA LEU A 14 34.65 -11.66 28.60
C LEU A 14 33.66 -10.49 28.48
N LEU A 15 34.01 -9.48 27.71
CA LEU A 15 33.10 -8.45 27.27
C LEU A 15 32.16 -9.05 26.20
N THR A 16 30.98 -9.54 26.66
CA THR A 16 29.88 -9.85 25.74
C THR A 16 29.33 -8.55 25.18
N GLY A 17 29.86 -8.12 24.05
CA GLY A 17 29.31 -7.03 23.27
C GLY A 17 27.94 -7.45 22.71
N CYS A 18 26.86 -6.89 23.28
CA CYS A 18 25.52 -7.00 22.75
C CYS A 18 25.47 -6.12 21.47
N GLY A 19 25.85 -6.71 20.35
CA GLY A 19 25.70 -6.09 19.03
C GLY A 19 24.22 -6.08 18.67
N THR A 20 23.51 -4.98 18.93
CA THR A 20 22.21 -4.72 18.32
C THR A 20 22.45 -4.50 16.83
N SER A 21 22.37 -5.56 16.03
CA SER A 21 22.29 -5.47 14.59
C SER A 21 20.94 -4.84 14.23
N GLY A 22 20.91 -3.51 14.15
CA GLY A 22 19.84 -2.78 13.47
C GLY A 22 19.88 -3.18 12.00
N GLY A 23 19.20 -4.27 11.66
CA GLY A 23 19.05 -4.70 10.28
C GLY A 23 18.42 -3.56 9.49
N ILE A 24 19.13 -3.01 8.51
CA ILE A 24 18.59 -2.06 7.53
C ILE A 24 17.43 -2.81 6.86
N LYS A 25 16.19 -2.41 7.17
CA LYS A 25 15.00 -2.99 6.55
C LYS A 25 15.07 -2.67 5.06
N LYS A 26 15.46 -3.66 4.24
CA LYS A 26 15.55 -3.48 2.80
C LYS A 26 14.15 -3.15 2.28
N GLU A 27 14.02 -1.98 1.67
CA GLU A 27 12.75 -1.57 1.07
C GLU A 27 12.43 -2.49 -0.11
N THR A 28 11.24 -3.07 -0.10
CA THR A 28 10.75 -3.90 -1.20
C THR A 28 10.07 -3.01 -2.23
N ILE A 29 10.65 -2.91 -3.43
CA ILE A 29 10.06 -2.18 -4.55
C ILE A 29 9.52 -3.19 -5.55
N GLU A 30 8.19 -3.31 -5.59
CA GLU A 30 7.48 -4.17 -6.51
C GLU A 30 6.99 -3.39 -7.71
N THR A 31 7.09 -3.97 -8.92
CA THR A 31 6.71 -3.30 -10.17
C THR A 31 5.90 -4.22 -11.07
N GLY A 32 5.00 -3.62 -11.86
CA GLY A 32 4.12 -4.34 -12.77
C GLY A 32 2.80 -4.75 -12.11
N TRP A 33 2.08 -5.66 -12.76
CA TRP A 33 0.83 -6.18 -12.25
C TRP A 33 1.02 -6.95 -10.95
N MET A 34 0.22 -6.63 -9.96
CA MET A 34 0.29 -7.25 -8.64
C MET A 34 -1.03 -7.90 -8.26
N GLN A 35 -0.94 -9.06 -7.65
CA GLN A 35 -2.08 -9.67 -6.98
C GLN A 35 -2.22 -9.10 -5.57
N ARG A 36 -3.44 -9.04 -5.07
CA ARG A 36 -3.72 -8.54 -3.72
C ARG A 36 -3.00 -9.34 -2.63
N SER A 37 -2.81 -10.64 -2.84
CA SER A 37 -2.07 -11.53 -1.94
C SER A 37 -0.60 -11.12 -1.74
N ALA A 38 -0.02 -10.30 -2.64
CA ALA A 38 1.32 -9.78 -2.45
C ALA A 38 1.46 -8.95 -1.16
N PHE A 39 0.37 -8.34 -0.65
CA PHE A 39 0.39 -7.59 0.60
C PHE A 39 0.54 -8.47 1.85
N ASP A 40 0.40 -9.78 1.73
CA ASP A 40 0.66 -10.74 2.81
C ASP A 40 2.17 -11.03 2.96
N GLU A 41 2.99 -10.65 1.98
CA GLU A 41 4.43 -10.83 2.03
C GLU A 41 5.09 -9.96 3.11
N PRO A 42 6.12 -10.48 3.82
CA PRO A 42 6.76 -9.76 4.92
C PRO A 42 7.28 -8.36 4.55
N GLY A 43 7.72 -8.17 3.30
CA GLY A 43 8.21 -6.89 2.77
C GLY A 43 7.12 -5.82 2.61
N LEU A 44 5.86 -6.22 2.51
CA LEU A 44 4.69 -5.35 2.31
C LEU A 44 3.73 -5.33 3.51
N ARG A 45 4.17 -5.87 4.65
CA ARG A 45 3.35 -5.99 5.87
C ARG A 45 2.67 -4.66 6.29
N GLU A 46 3.27 -3.53 5.99
CA GLU A 46 2.70 -2.21 6.32
C GLU A 46 1.34 -1.96 5.64
N PHE A 47 1.15 -2.48 4.41
CA PHE A 47 -0.13 -2.42 3.71
C PHE A 47 -1.20 -3.22 4.45
N LYS A 48 -0.86 -4.44 4.89
CA LYS A 48 -1.78 -5.27 5.65
C LYS A 48 -2.14 -4.65 7.00
N VAL A 49 -1.17 -4.18 7.76
CA VAL A 49 -1.41 -3.52 9.05
C VAL A 49 -2.34 -2.32 8.87
N ARG A 50 -2.11 -1.50 7.84
CA ARG A 50 -2.98 -0.35 7.56
C ARG A 50 -4.40 -0.78 7.19
N TYR A 51 -4.56 -1.81 6.33
CA TYR A 51 -5.86 -2.36 5.99
C TYR A 51 -6.62 -2.83 7.24
N ASP A 52 -5.95 -3.55 8.14
CA ASP A 52 -6.58 -4.08 9.34
C ASP A 52 -7.00 -2.96 10.32
N THR A 53 -6.22 -1.89 10.43
CA THR A 53 -6.38 -0.85 11.45
C THR A 53 -7.14 0.40 11.00
N VAL A 54 -7.27 0.67 9.70
CA VAL A 54 -7.98 1.87 9.23
C VAL A 54 -9.46 1.82 9.60
N ALA A 55 -9.96 2.90 10.21
CA ALA A 55 -11.38 3.10 10.43
C ALA A 55 -12.02 3.68 9.16
N LEU A 56 -13.26 3.29 8.86
CA LEU A 56 -14.02 3.76 7.71
C LEU A 56 -15.21 4.59 8.15
N GLU A 57 -15.60 5.55 7.31
CA GLU A 57 -16.84 6.28 7.43
C GLU A 57 -18.02 5.40 6.94
N GLN A 58 -18.63 4.64 7.87
CA GLN A 58 -19.60 3.58 7.57
C GLN A 58 -20.81 4.07 6.77
N ASP A 59 -21.27 5.28 7.02
CA ASP A 59 -22.39 5.88 6.28
C ASP A 59 -22.04 6.06 4.80
N LEU A 60 -20.84 6.59 4.50
CA LEU A 60 -20.37 6.75 3.15
C LEU A 60 -20.11 5.39 2.45
N VAL A 61 -19.58 4.42 3.17
CA VAL A 61 -19.42 3.03 2.66
C VAL A 61 -20.79 2.43 2.28
N GLY A 62 -21.83 2.65 3.10
CA GLY A 62 -23.19 2.26 2.79
C GLY A 62 -23.74 2.94 1.53
N MET A 63 -23.47 4.21 1.34
CA MET A 63 -23.85 4.96 0.14
C MET A 63 -23.10 4.46 -1.11
N ILE A 64 -21.78 4.19 -1.01
CA ILE A 64 -20.98 3.60 -2.09
C ILE A 64 -21.58 2.25 -2.51
N ARG A 65 -21.96 1.39 -1.56
CA ARG A 65 -22.60 0.11 -1.82
C ARG A 65 -23.88 0.26 -2.65
N SER A 66 -24.70 1.28 -2.35
CA SER A 66 -25.94 1.55 -3.06
C SER A 66 -25.73 2.06 -4.48
N THR A 67 -24.56 2.62 -4.75
CA THR A 67 -24.27 3.29 -6.01
C THR A 67 -24.02 2.31 -7.15
N ASN A 68 -23.50 1.11 -6.89
CA ASN A 68 -23.19 0.01 -7.84
C ASN A 68 -22.97 0.45 -9.30
N ALA A 69 -22.03 1.37 -9.53
CA ALA A 69 -21.81 2.01 -10.84
C ALA A 69 -21.19 1.08 -11.90
N GLY A 70 -20.84 -0.15 -11.53
CA GLY A 70 -20.26 -1.13 -12.45
C GLY A 70 -18.87 -0.74 -12.99
N VAL A 71 -18.13 0.10 -12.26
CA VAL A 71 -16.82 0.59 -12.65
C VAL A 71 -15.72 -0.44 -12.41
N ASN A 72 -14.67 -0.38 -13.23
CA ASN A 72 -13.39 -1.01 -12.94
C ASN A 72 -12.45 0.04 -12.36
N VAL A 73 -11.55 -0.37 -11.47
CA VAL A 73 -10.57 0.55 -10.87
C VAL A 73 -9.16 0.06 -11.16
N LEU A 74 -8.36 0.94 -11.76
CA LEU A 74 -6.94 0.71 -11.98
C LEU A 74 -6.16 1.55 -10.98
N VAL A 75 -5.36 0.88 -10.16
CA VAL A 75 -4.60 1.50 -9.06
C VAL A 75 -3.12 1.46 -9.39
N PHE A 76 -2.54 2.60 -9.69
CA PHE A 76 -1.09 2.76 -9.78
C PHE A 76 -0.53 3.18 -8.42
N PHE A 77 0.49 2.47 -7.93
CA PHE A 77 1.03 2.76 -6.62
C PHE A 77 2.51 2.39 -6.52
N GLY A 78 3.19 2.91 -5.49
CA GLY A 78 4.57 2.55 -5.19
C GLY A 78 4.65 1.90 -3.80
N THR A 79 5.22 0.70 -3.71
CA THR A 79 5.44 0.04 -2.40
C THR A 79 6.38 0.83 -1.49
N TRP A 80 7.20 1.69 -2.09
CA TRP A 80 8.11 2.64 -1.45
C TRP A 80 7.43 3.94 -0.99
N CYS A 81 6.24 4.27 -1.50
CA CYS A 81 5.57 5.56 -1.28
C CYS A 81 4.70 5.53 -0.01
N GLY A 82 4.92 6.49 0.90
CA GLY A 82 4.15 6.60 2.14
C GLY A 82 2.66 6.84 1.91
N ASP A 83 2.30 7.67 0.91
CA ASP A 83 0.90 7.90 0.54
C ASP A 83 0.26 6.62 -0.01
N SER A 84 0.98 5.83 -0.82
CA SER A 84 0.49 4.53 -1.28
C SER A 84 0.25 3.55 -0.13
N ARG A 85 1.16 3.49 0.85
CA ARG A 85 1.01 2.64 2.05
C ARG A 85 -0.19 3.04 2.91
N ARG A 86 -0.59 4.31 2.86
CA ARG A 86 -1.74 4.82 3.58
C ARG A 86 -3.05 4.62 2.82
N GLU A 87 -3.09 5.02 1.55
CA GLU A 87 -4.34 5.13 0.79
C GLU A 87 -4.74 3.83 0.07
N VAL A 88 -3.78 3.02 -0.42
CA VAL A 88 -4.13 1.78 -1.14
C VAL A 88 -4.85 0.78 -0.24
N PRO A 89 -4.36 0.46 0.98
CA PRO A 89 -5.10 -0.41 1.88
C PRO A 89 -6.44 0.18 2.32
N HIS A 90 -6.53 1.50 2.51
CA HIS A 90 -7.76 2.20 2.84
C HIS A 90 -8.80 2.01 1.72
N PHE A 91 -8.42 2.29 0.47
CA PHE A 91 -9.23 2.05 -0.72
C PHE A 91 -9.72 0.60 -0.80
N LEU A 92 -8.82 -0.37 -0.62
CA LEU A 92 -9.18 -1.78 -0.70
C LEU A 92 -10.19 -2.17 0.39
N LYS A 93 -10.07 -1.62 1.60
CA LYS A 93 -11.03 -1.87 2.69
C LYS A 93 -12.40 -1.25 2.40
N ILE A 94 -12.45 -0.03 1.85
CA ILE A 94 -13.70 0.58 1.39
C ILE A 94 -14.34 -0.31 0.32
N ALA A 95 -13.58 -0.72 -0.69
CA ALA A 95 -14.07 -1.54 -1.78
C ALA A 95 -14.68 -2.86 -1.28
N ASP A 96 -13.99 -3.56 -0.37
CA ASP A 96 -14.50 -4.80 0.22
C ASP A 96 -15.77 -4.59 1.01
N GLN A 97 -15.80 -3.58 1.88
CA GLN A 97 -16.96 -3.33 2.72
C GLN A 97 -18.15 -2.76 1.95
N SER A 98 -17.91 -2.08 0.83
CA SER A 98 -18.97 -1.60 -0.06
C SER A 98 -19.43 -2.64 -1.08
N GLY A 99 -18.76 -3.80 -1.16
CA GLY A 99 -19.13 -4.87 -2.08
C GLY A 99 -18.68 -4.64 -3.53
N ILE A 100 -17.68 -3.80 -3.75
CA ILE A 100 -17.03 -3.69 -5.06
C ILE A 100 -16.28 -5.00 -5.34
N ASP A 101 -16.63 -5.67 -6.44
CA ASP A 101 -16.00 -6.94 -6.81
C ASP A 101 -14.49 -6.78 -6.99
N SER A 102 -13.72 -7.59 -6.28
CA SER A 102 -12.25 -7.58 -6.34
C SER A 102 -11.70 -7.84 -7.75
N SER A 103 -12.42 -8.56 -8.60
CA SER A 103 -12.05 -8.78 -10.01
C SER A 103 -12.05 -7.50 -10.85
N ARG A 104 -12.75 -6.48 -10.39
CA ARG A 104 -12.81 -5.15 -11.02
C ARG A 104 -11.66 -4.23 -10.58
N ILE A 105 -10.84 -4.64 -9.62
CA ILE A 105 -9.72 -3.85 -9.10
C ILE A 105 -8.42 -4.45 -9.60
N ARG A 106 -7.63 -3.65 -10.31
CA ARG A 106 -6.34 -4.06 -10.83
C ARG A 106 -5.24 -3.18 -10.23
N LEU A 107 -4.22 -3.83 -9.66
CA LEU A 107 -3.12 -3.18 -8.98
C LEU A 107 -1.88 -3.19 -9.87
N TYR A 108 -1.23 -2.02 -10.02
CA TYR A 108 -0.01 -1.89 -10.79
C TYR A 108 1.07 -1.16 -9.97
N GLY A 109 2.12 -1.87 -9.60
CA GLY A 109 3.26 -1.34 -8.88
C GLY A 109 4.19 -0.53 -9.79
N LEU A 110 4.66 0.61 -9.30
CA LEU A 110 5.64 1.46 -9.98
C LEU A 110 6.85 1.70 -9.08
N ASP A 111 8.01 1.77 -9.69
CA ASP A 111 9.23 2.23 -9.03
C ASP A 111 9.24 3.76 -8.82
N ARG A 112 10.34 4.29 -8.29
CA ARG A 112 10.47 5.73 -8.00
C ARG A 112 10.45 6.62 -9.24
N SER A 113 10.73 6.08 -10.43
CA SER A 113 10.61 6.80 -11.69
C SER A 113 9.16 7.01 -12.11
N LYS A 114 8.25 6.21 -11.57
CA LYS A 114 6.82 6.14 -11.91
C LYS A 114 6.56 5.82 -13.39
N LYS A 115 7.55 5.19 -14.04
CA LYS A 115 7.46 4.74 -15.43
C LYS A 115 7.24 3.23 -15.47
N SER A 116 6.26 2.79 -16.22
CA SER A 116 6.02 1.38 -16.47
C SER A 116 6.76 0.90 -17.73
N ARG A 117 7.26 -0.34 -17.71
CA ARG A 117 8.00 -0.91 -18.85
C ARG A 117 7.10 -1.15 -20.07
N ASP A 118 5.82 -1.32 -19.86
CA ASP A 118 4.79 -1.57 -20.89
C ASP A 118 4.10 -0.28 -21.38
N GLY A 119 4.57 0.90 -20.94
CA GLY A 119 4.01 2.19 -21.32
C GLY A 119 2.66 2.52 -20.68
N LEU A 120 2.18 1.70 -19.74
CA LEU A 120 0.86 1.88 -19.15
C LEU A 120 0.78 3.17 -18.32
N SER A 121 1.86 3.52 -17.60
CA SER A 121 1.94 4.78 -16.87
C SER A 121 1.85 6.01 -17.76
N ASP A 122 2.44 5.96 -18.97
CA ASP A 122 2.36 7.04 -19.94
C ASP A 122 0.95 7.12 -20.55
N LYS A 123 0.37 5.98 -20.88
CA LYS A 123 -1.01 5.89 -21.40
C LYS A 123 -2.03 6.56 -20.47
N TYR A 124 -1.87 6.37 -19.17
CA TYR A 124 -2.78 6.91 -18.15
C TYR A 124 -2.27 8.21 -17.52
N HIS A 125 -1.18 8.79 -18.04
CA HIS A 125 -0.57 10.04 -17.55
C HIS A 125 -0.28 10.02 -16.05
N ILE A 126 0.41 8.95 -15.59
CA ILE A 126 0.73 8.78 -14.17
C ILE A 126 1.96 9.61 -13.81
N GLU A 127 1.74 10.68 -13.06
CA GLU A 127 2.78 11.57 -12.54
C GLU A 127 3.04 11.34 -11.06
N LYS A 128 2.02 10.87 -10.33
CA LYS A 128 2.03 10.71 -8.88
C LYS A 128 1.45 9.37 -8.47
N VAL A 129 1.82 8.90 -7.27
CA VAL A 129 1.32 7.65 -6.70
C VAL A 129 0.94 7.84 -5.22
N PRO A 130 -0.17 7.22 -4.78
CA PRO A 130 -1.08 6.40 -5.56
C PRO A 130 -1.96 7.22 -6.51
N THR A 131 -2.37 6.61 -7.61
CA THR A 131 -3.43 7.14 -8.47
C THR A 131 -4.47 6.05 -8.69
N PHE A 132 -5.72 6.34 -8.33
CA PHE A 132 -6.88 5.47 -8.51
C PHE A 132 -7.67 5.98 -9.71
N ILE A 133 -7.79 5.18 -10.77
CA ILE A 133 -8.51 5.55 -11.99
C ILE A 133 -9.78 4.71 -12.07
N PHE A 134 -10.93 5.36 -12.11
CA PHE A 134 -12.23 4.73 -12.22
C PHE A 134 -12.65 4.71 -13.69
N LEU A 135 -12.92 3.51 -14.20
CA LEU A 135 -13.22 3.26 -15.61
C LEU A 135 -14.62 2.67 -15.75
N LYS A 136 -15.46 3.23 -16.61
CA LYS A 136 -16.75 2.66 -17.02
C LYS A 136 -16.73 2.39 -18.52
N ASN A 137 -16.99 1.16 -18.93
CA ASN A 137 -16.93 0.71 -20.32
C ASN A 137 -15.58 1.01 -21.02
N GLY A 138 -14.49 1.15 -20.26
CA GLY A 138 -13.15 1.49 -20.75
C GLY A 138 -12.79 2.97 -20.67
N ASP A 139 -13.77 3.85 -20.50
CA ASP A 139 -13.57 5.30 -20.39
C ASP A 139 -13.33 5.73 -18.94
N GLU A 140 -12.43 6.68 -18.75
CA GLU A 140 -12.18 7.25 -17.42
C GLU A 140 -13.34 8.16 -17.01
N VAL A 141 -13.95 7.83 -15.87
CA VAL A 141 -15.06 8.61 -15.28
C VAL A 141 -14.60 9.45 -14.10
N GLY A 142 -13.40 9.24 -13.60
CA GLY A 142 -12.78 10.04 -12.56
C GLY A 142 -11.50 9.40 -12.04
N ARG A 143 -10.72 10.17 -11.29
CA ARG A 143 -9.51 9.68 -10.61
C ARG A 143 -9.28 10.37 -9.28
N ILE A 144 -8.56 9.70 -8.39
CA ILE A 144 -8.02 10.26 -7.14
C ILE A 144 -6.50 10.12 -7.22
N THR A 145 -5.78 11.22 -6.97
CA THR A 145 -4.32 11.27 -7.10
C THR A 145 -3.68 11.66 -5.78
N GLU A 146 -2.77 10.86 -5.28
CA GLU A 146 -2.03 10.97 -4.00
C GLU A 146 -2.94 10.99 -2.77
N LYS A 147 -3.68 12.05 -2.59
CA LYS A 147 -4.56 12.26 -1.44
C LYS A 147 -5.96 12.65 -1.91
N PRO A 148 -7.00 12.21 -1.23
CA PRO A 148 -8.34 12.68 -1.50
C PRO A 148 -8.45 14.18 -1.20
N ALA A 149 -9.41 14.85 -1.84
CA ALA A 149 -9.73 16.25 -1.57
C ALA A 149 -10.47 16.41 -0.23
N GLY A 150 -11.32 15.45 0.09
CA GLY A 150 -11.97 15.28 1.38
C GLY A 150 -11.51 14.00 2.07
N THR A 151 -12.42 13.07 2.29
CA THR A 151 -12.09 11.71 2.68
C THR A 151 -12.08 10.81 1.45
N LEU A 152 -11.40 9.67 1.54
CA LEU A 152 -11.32 8.75 0.40
C LEU A 152 -12.70 8.20 0.04
N GLU A 153 -13.54 7.94 1.06
CA GLU A 153 -14.93 7.53 0.91
C GLU A 153 -15.77 8.58 0.16
N ALA A 154 -15.63 9.85 0.53
CA ALA A 154 -16.40 10.94 -0.08
C ALA A 154 -16.01 11.14 -1.56
N ASP A 155 -14.71 11.13 -1.87
CA ASP A 155 -14.23 11.28 -3.24
C ASP A 155 -14.64 10.09 -4.12
N MET A 156 -14.53 8.86 -3.59
CA MET A 156 -15.01 7.66 -4.27
C MET A 156 -16.51 7.73 -4.54
N LEU A 157 -17.31 8.12 -3.56
CA LEU A 157 -18.77 8.25 -3.70
C LEU A 157 -19.12 9.27 -4.79
N ALA A 158 -18.47 10.43 -4.81
CA ALA A 158 -18.70 11.46 -5.82
C ALA A 158 -18.43 10.95 -7.26
N ILE A 159 -17.31 10.24 -7.45
CA ILE A 159 -16.96 9.65 -8.74
C ILE A 159 -17.97 8.58 -9.15
N LEU A 160 -18.33 7.68 -8.24
CA LEU A 160 -19.25 6.58 -8.51
C LEU A 160 -20.67 7.07 -8.81
N ALA A 161 -21.14 8.08 -8.06
CA ALA A 161 -22.45 8.70 -8.32
C ALA A 161 -22.50 9.37 -9.70
N SER A 162 -21.45 10.07 -10.11
CA SER A 162 -21.37 10.67 -11.43
C SER A 162 -21.32 9.61 -12.55
N ALA A 163 -20.69 8.48 -12.30
CA ALA A 163 -20.59 7.37 -13.24
C ALA A 163 -21.94 6.66 -13.50
N GLN A 164 -22.90 6.73 -12.57
CA GLN A 164 -24.24 6.16 -12.80
C GLN A 164 -25.03 6.92 -13.86
N GLN A 165 -24.74 8.21 -14.04
CA GLN A 165 -25.49 9.09 -14.95
C GLN A 165 -24.99 9.02 -16.40
N LYS A 166 -23.85 8.36 -16.65
CA LYS A 166 -23.26 8.11 -17.96
C LYS A 166 -23.56 6.69 -18.44
#